data_a34470cecc1f5d9bf676b634f8fa421d
#
_entry.id   a34470cecc1f5d9bf676b634f8fa421d
#
_cell.length_a   1.000
_cell.length_b   1.000
_cell.length_c   1.000
_cell.angle_alpha   90.00
_cell.angle_beta   90.00
_cell.angle_gamma   90.00
#
_symmetry.space_group_name_H-M   'P 1'
#
loop_
_entity.id
_entity.type
_entity.pdbx_description
1 polymer ?
#
loop_
_entity_poly.entity_id
_entity_poly.type
_entity_poly.pdbx_seq_one_letter_code
_entity_poly.pdbx_strand_id
1 'polypeptide(L)'
;MDGCNYGDNFVAFVSGFMAAMPKSGLQMNCYKKNRLAILGVAMACAGLNSSALTLGQARGAVLLGQSLNLTASIQLEPQDVASVLCFDADVFYGDTRLEATQVRVKSEQTVSSSTAVVRVESPVRVDEPVVTVYLRAGCEQKITRRYVLLAEPAAE
;
A
#
# COMPACT_ATOMS: atom_id res chain seq x y z
N MET A 1 -25.03 51.63 -2.95
CA MET A 1 -24.44 51.41 -1.62
C MET A 1 -25.07 50.13 -1.06
N ASP A 2 -24.60 49.00 -1.52
CA ASP A 2 -25.10 47.70 -0.99
C ASP A 2 -23.87 46.80 -0.81
N GLY A 3 -23.55 46.64 0.48
CA GLY A 3 -22.42 45.84 0.93
C GLY A 3 -22.67 44.34 0.75
N CYS A 4 -21.84 43.66 0.06
CA CYS A 4 -21.79 42.19 0.05
C CYS A 4 -21.24 41.69 1.38
N ASN A 5 -22.13 41.32 2.28
CA ASN A 5 -21.84 40.61 3.50
C ASN A 5 -21.89 39.09 3.17
N TYR A 6 -20.73 38.48 2.98
CA TYR A 6 -20.62 37.02 2.81
C TYR A 6 -20.28 36.43 4.16
N GLY A 7 -21.30 35.85 4.76
CA GLY A 7 -21.29 35.28 6.10
C GLY A 7 -20.37 34.05 6.23
N ASP A 8 -19.79 34.01 7.40
CA ASP A 8 -18.86 33.05 8.00
C ASP A 8 -19.38 31.61 8.16
N ASN A 9 -19.65 30.89 7.07
CA ASN A 9 -20.06 29.49 7.21
C ASN A 9 -19.36 28.49 6.28
N PHE A 10 -18.16 28.82 5.80
CA PHE A 10 -17.37 27.86 4.99
C PHE A 10 -16.05 27.42 5.64
N VAL A 11 -15.93 27.45 6.96
CA VAL A 11 -14.68 27.11 7.68
C VAL A 11 -14.80 25.80 8.47
N ALA A 12 -15.69 24.89 8.14
CA ALA A 12 -15.87 23.68 8.94
C ALA A 12 -15.53 22.35 8.24
N PHE A 13 -14.83 22.32 7.09
CA PHE A 13 -14.59 21.02 6.45
C PHE A 13 -13.21 20.76 5.86
N VAL A 14 -12.18 21.54 6.15
CA VAL A 14 -10.80 21.17 5.81
C VAL A 14 -9.87 21.43 6.99
N SER A 15 -10.03 20.64 8.04
CA SER A 15 -9.05 20.56 9.13
C SER A 15 -7.86 19.73 8.68
N GLY A 16 -6.75 20.35 8.27
CA GLY A 16 -5.52 19.60 8.09
C GLY A 16 -4.42 20.21 7.23
N PHE A 17 -4.59 21.38 6.61
CA PHE A 17 -3.47 21.97 5.86
C PHE A 17 -3.44 23.48 6.01
N MET A 18 -2.88 23.93 7.13
CA MET A 18 -2.70 25.33 7.42
C MET A 18 -1.24 25.71 7.23
N ALA A 19 -0.86 26.09 6.00
CA ALA A 19 0.34 26.88 5.75
C ALA A 19 -0.09 28.32 5.56
N ALA A 20 0.52 29.21 6.33
CA ALA A 20 0.23 30.63 6.41
C ALA A 20 0.33 31.33 5.04
N MET A 21 -0.76 31.98 4.62
CA MET A 21 -0.73 32.94 3.51
C MET A 21 -0.76 34.38 4.02
N PRO A 22 0.09 35.26 3.47
CA PRO A 22 0.12 36.67 3.88
C PRO A 22 -1.13 37.42 3.41
N LYS A 23 -1.66 38.25 4.29
CA LYS A 23 -2.73 39.21 3.98
C LYS A 23 -2.20 40.33 3.11
N SER A 24 -2.27 40.19 1.80
CA SER A 24 -2.18 41.33 0.89
C SER A 24 -3.54 41.57 0.27
N GLY A 25 -4.10 42.76 0.57
CA GLY A 25 -5.42 43.17 0.11
C GLY A 25 -5.46 43.30 -1.41
N LEU A 26 -6.19 42.43 -2.06
CA LEU A 26 -6.68 42.63 -3.42
C LEU A 26 -8.21 42.77 -3.33
N GLN A 27 -8.67 44.01 -3.53
CA GLN A 27 -10.06 44.25 -3.85
C GLN A 27 -10.39 43.58 -5.18
N MET A 28 -11.07 42.48 -5.14
CA MET A 28 -11.57 41.83 -6.33
C MET A 28 -12.94 42.32 -6.69
N ASN A 29 -12.98 42.93 -7.88
CA ASN A 29 -14.19 43.38 -8.55
C ASN A 29 -15.07 42.13 -8.82
N CYS A 30 -16.06 41.95 -8.00
CA CYS A 30 -16.96 40.80 -8.00
C CYS A 30 -17.86 40.80 -9.25
N TYR A 31 -18.04 39.63 -9.83
CA TYR A 31 -19.30 39.16 -10.40
C TYR A 31 -19.34 38.64 -11.85
N LYS A 32 -18.37 38.74 -12.71
CA LYS A 32 -18.62 38.19 -14.06
C LYS A 32 -17.61 37.14 -14.57
N LYS A 33 -16.48 36.91 -13.88
CA LYS A 33 -15.42 35.95 -14.31
C LYS A 33 -15.31 34.67 -13.48
N ASN A 34 -16.01 34.55 -12.36
CA ASN A 34 -15.80 33.44 -11.43
C ASN A 34 -16.54 32.13 -11.73
N ARG A 35 -17.46 32.10 -12.69
CA ARG A 35 -18.17 30.84 -13.02
C ARG A 35 -17.28 29.81 -13.69
N LEU A 36 -16.30 30.27 -14.48
CA LEU A 36 -15.34 29.37 -15.13
C LEU A 36 -14.24 28.89 -14.18
N ALA A 37 -13.82 29.69 -13.22
CA ALA A 37 -12.81 29.31 -12.25
C ALA A 37 -13.34 28.30 -11.21
N ILE A 38 -14.59 28.42 -10.78
CA ILE A 38 -15.24 27.48 -9.85
C ILE A 38 -15.47 26.12 -10.51
N LEU A 39 -15.83 26.09 -11.79
CA LEU A 39 -15.95 24.85 -12.57
C LEU A 39 -14.60 24.13 -12.73
N GLY A 40 -13.51 24.88 -12.91
CA GLY A 40 -12.16 24.32 -13.02
C GLY A 40 -11.67 23.66 -11.74
N VAL A 41 -11.92 24.25 -10.57
CA VAL A 41 -11.53 23.70 -9.27
C VAL A 41 -12.39 22.49 -8.88
N ALA A 42 -13.68 22.50 -9.20
CA ALA A 42 -14.55 21.35 -8.94
C ALA A 42 -14.18 20.13 -9.79
N MET A 43 -13.67 20.32 -11.01
CA MET A 43 -13.26 19.22 -11.90
C MET A 43 -11.91 18.63 -11.54
N ALA A 44 -11.04 19.38 -10.86
CA ALA A 44 -9.74 18.90 -10.39
C ALA A 44 -9.82 17.94 -9.19
N CYS A 45 -10.91 17.95 -8.41
CA CYS A 45 -11.10 17.07 -7.26
C CYS A 45 -11.75 15.72 -7.59
N ALA A 46 -12.21 15.49 -8.82
CA ALA A 46 -12.98 14.30 -9.17
C ALA A 46 -12.12 13.09 -9.63
N GLY A 47 -10.79 13.17 -9.57
CA GLY A 47 -9.89 12.23 -10.25
C GLY A 47 -8.98 11.35 -9.42
N LEU A 48 -9.14 11.24 -8.10
CA LEU A 48 -8.23 10.45 -7.28
C LEU A 48 -8.91 9.22 -6.64
N ASN A 49 -9.41 8.31 -7.48
CA ASN A 49 -9.61 6.94 -7.04
C ASN A 49 -8.22 6.26 -7.07
N SER A 50 -7.45 6.42 -6.01
CA SER A 50 -6.21 5.69 -5.80
C SER A 50 -6.55 4.36 -5.13
N SER A 51 -6.65 3.29 -5.89
CA SER A 51 -6.71 1.96 -5.31
C SER A 51 -5.32 1.58 -4.78
N ALA A 52 -5.21 1.34 -3.50
CA ALA A 52 -3.96 1.04 -2.82
C ALA A 52 -3.99 -0.37 -2.21
N LEU A 53 -3.55 -1.37 -2.98
CA LEU A 53 -3.18 -2.66 -2.42
C LEU A 53 -2.03 -2.45 -1.43
N THR A 54 -2.19 -2.91 -0.18
CA THR A 54 -1.16 -2.75 0.85
C THR A 54 -0.63 -4.09 1.34
N LEU A 55 0.67 -4.32 1.17
CA LEU A 55 1.38 -5.47 1.73
C LEU A 55 1.71 -5.18 3.21
N GLY A 56 1.16 -6.00 4.12
CA GLY A 56 1.33 -5.89 5.56
C GLY A 56 2.62 -6.53 6.09
N GLN A 57 2.64 -6.85 7.37
CA GLN A 57 3.79 -7.47 8.02
C GLN A 57 3.90 -8.95 7.67
N ALA A 58 5.14 -9.43 7.56
CA ALA A 58 5.43 -10.85 7.48
C ALA A 58 5.41 -11.48 8.88
N ARG A 59 4.92 -12.71 8.95
CA ARG A 59 4.88 -13.55 10.15
C ARG A 59 5.40 -14.94 9.81
N GLY A 60 6.09 -15.55 10.73
CA GLY A 60 6.68 -16.88 10.63
C GLY A 60 8.07 -16.87 11.25
N ALA A 61 8.43 -17.94 11.92
CA ALA A 61 9.80 -18.14 12.40
C ALA A 61 10.63 -18.72 11.25
N VAL A 62 11.78 -18.14 11.00
CA VAL A 62 12.78 -18.69 10.10
C VAL A 62 13.83 -19.40 10.97
N LEU A 63 13.96 -20.71 10.80
CA LEU A 63 14.88 -21.52 11.59
C LEU A 63 15.98 -22.09 10.70
N LEU A 64 17.21 -22.00 11.17
CA LEU A 64 18.36 -22.62 10.50
C LEU A 64 18.16 -24.13 10.36
N GLY A 65 18.49 -24.67 9.19
CA GLY A 65 18.34 -26.09 8.87
C GLY A 65 16.92 -26.53 8.53
N GLN A 66 15.93 -25.65 8.62
CA GLN A 66 14.53 -25.94 8.28
C GLN A 66 14.10 -25.30 6.96
N SER A 67 13.00 -25.79 6.40
CA SER A 67 12.34 -25.22 5.22
C SER A 67 11.73 -23.86 5.55
N LEU A 68 11.75 -22.94 4.58
CA LEU A 68 11.15 -21.63 4.73
C LEU A 68 9.60 -21.73 4.67
N ASN A 69 8.93 -21.14 5.65
CA ASN A 69 7.49 -20.92 5.64
C ASN A 69 7.16 -19.55 6.22
N LEU A 70 6.83 -18.61 5.34
CA LEU A 70 6.54 -17.24 5.69
C LEU A 70 5.13 -16.88 5.27
N THR A 71 4.42 -16.15 6.11
CA THR A 71 3.10 -15.61 5.79
C THR A 71 3.12 -14.08 5.83
N ALA A 72 2.51 -13.43 4.84
CA ALA A 72 2.35 -11.99 4.81
C ALA A 72 0.86 -11.63 4.71
N SER A 73 0.41 -10.68 5.51
CA SER A 73 -0.96 -10.16 5.41
C SER A 73 -1.05 -9.13 4.28
N ILE A 74 -2.17 -9.13 3.57
CA ILE A 74 -2.46 -8.18 2.50
C ILE A 74 -3.80 -7.55 2.79
N GLN A 75 -3.86 -6.22 2.73
CA GLN A 75 -5.11 -5.48 2.73
C GLN A 75 -5.61 -5.37 1.29
N LEU A 76 -6.81 -5.86 1.05
CA LEU A 76 -7.48 -5.82 -0.25
C LEU A 76 -8.53 -4.71 -0.26
N GLU A 77 -8.72 -4.09 -1.40
CA GLU A 77 -9.87 -3.22 -1.60
C GLU A 77 -11.16 -4.05 -1.74
N PRO A 78 -12.35 -3.46 -1.49
CA PRO A 78 -13.63 -4.19 -1.54
C PRO A 78 -13.93 -4.86 -2.88
N GLN A 79 -13.31 -4.39 -3.95
CA GLN A 79 -13.45 -4.94 -5.30
C GLN A 79 -12.38 -5.97 -5.67
N ASP A 80 -11.34 -6.10 -4.85
CA ASP A 80 -10.24 -7.02 -5.12
C ASP A 80 -10.54 -8.40 -4.53
N VAL A 81 -10.26 -9.42 -5.32
CA VAL A 81 -10.34 -10.82 -4.88
C VAL A 81 -8.94 -11.42 -4.95
N ALA A 82 -8.45 -11.92 -3.83
CA ALA A 82 -7.08 -12.45 -3.74
C ALA A 82 -6.78 -13.56 -4.73
N SER A 83 -7.78 -14.34 -5.14
CA SER A 83 -7.62 -15.41 -6.14
C SER A 83 -7.39 -14.91 -7.57
N VAL A 84 -7.70 -13.63 -7.84
CA VAL A 84 -7.51 -12.99 -9.15
C VAL A 84 -6.19 -12.23 -9.18
N LEU A 85 -5.62 -11.90 -8.02
CA LEU A 85 -4.35 -11.18 -7.93
C LEU A 85 -3.17 -12.11 -8.20
N CYS A 86 -2.22 -11.60 -8.96
CA CYS A 86 -0.96 -12.28 -9.22
C CYS A 86 0.00 -12.04 -8.05
N PHE A 87 0.59 -13.13 -7.56
CA PHE A 87 1.63 -13.07 -6.51
C PHE A 87 2.88 -13.78 -7.00
N ASP A 88 4.02 -13.17 -6.71
CA ASP A 88 5.34 -13.68 -7.06
C ASP A 88 6.34 -13.30 -5.97
N ALA A 89 7.34 -14.14 -5.72
CA ALA A 89 8.36 -13.88 -4.71
C ALA A 89 9.75 -14.33 -5.16
N ASP A 90 10.73 -13.48 -4.86
CA ASP A 90 12.14 -13.86 -4.90
C ASP A 90 12.65 -14.04 -3.48
N VAL A 91 13.30 -15.15 -3.22
CA VAL A 91 13.88 -15.51 -1.91
C VAL A 91 15.39 -15.58 -2.04
N PHE A 92 16.06 -14.99 -1.07
CA PHE A 92 17.52 -15.00 -0.96
C PHE A 92 17.91 -15.55 0.42
N TYR A 93 18.87 -16.48 0.44
CA TYR A 93 19.59 -16.88 1.63
C TYR A 93 20.95 -16.22 1.57
N GLY A 94 21.20 -15.26 2.48
CA GLY A 94 22.33 -14.35 2.35
C GLY A 94 22.29 -13.63 1.00
N ASP A 95 23.32 -13.85 0.19
CA ASP A 95 23.45 -13.27 -1.15
C ASP A 95 22.99 -14.24 -2.26
N THR A 96 22.62 -15.47 -1.92
CA THR A 96 22.24 -16.50 -2.88
C THR A 96 20.72 -16.46 -3.15
N ARG A 97 20.35 -16.21 -4.41
CA ARG A 97 18.95 -16.27 -4.84
C ARG A 97 18.52 -17.72 -5.06
N LEU A 98 17.38 -18.11 -4.50
CA LEU A 98 16.78 -19.40 -4.81
C LEU A 98 16.18 -19.42 -6.21
N GLU A 99 16.20 -20.61 -6.82
CA GLU A 99 15.55 -20.84 -8.10
C GLU A 99 14.03 -20.64 -7.98
N ALA A 100 13.41 -20.02 -9.00
CA ALA A 100 11.96 -19.76 -8.98
C ALA A 100 11.12 -21.03 -8.82
N THR A 101 11.62 -22.18 -9.28
CA THR A 101 10.99 -23.50 -9.15
C THR A 101 10.98 -24.03 -7.72
N GLN A 102 11.85 -23.49 -6.86
CA GLN A 102 11.98 -23.85 -5.45
C GLN A 102 11.14 -22.94 -4.53
N VAL A 103 10.56 -21.88 -5.08
CA VAL A 103 9.72 -20.95 -4.33
C VAL A 103 8.26 -21.14 -4.74
N ARG A 104 7.40 -21.35 -3.75
CA ARG A 104 5.94 -21.48 -3.94
C ARG A 104 5.23 -20.35 -3.23
N VAL A 105 4.36 -19.66 -3.95
CA VAL A 105 3.53 -18.60 -3.41
C VAL A 105 2.08 -19.02 -3.50
N LYS A 106 1.36 -18.98 -2.38
CA LYS A 106 -0.06 -19.29 -2.29
C LYS A 106 -0.79 -18.15 -1.61
N SER A 107 -1.95 -17.76 -2.13
CA SER A 107 -2.82 -16.78 -1.50
C SER A 107 -4.06 -17.48 -0.93
N GLU A 108 -4.41 -17.12 0.30
CA GLU A 108 -5.61 -17.59 0.99
C GLU A 108 -6.41 -16.37 1.44
N GLN A 109 -7.67 -16.29 1.05
CA GLN A 109 -8.58 -15.23 1.48
C GLN A 109 -9.78 -15.87 2.20
N THR A 110 -10.10 -15.34 3.36
CA THR A 110 -11.36 -15.70 4.03
C THR A 110 -12.50 -14.91 3.37
N VAL A 111 -13.55 -15.61 2.99
CA VAL A 111 -14.68 -15.15 2.14
C VAL A 111 -15.35 -13.85 2.59
N SER A 112 -15.09 -13.39 3.80
CA SER A 112 -15.75 -12.20 4.38
C SER A 112 -14.77 -11.12 4.83
N SER A 113 -13.49 -11.22 4.48
CA SER A 113 -12.49 -10.27 4.97
C SER A 113 -11.83 -9.47 3.85
N SER A 114 -11.63 -8.19 4.10
CA SER A 114 -10.76 -7.32 3.28
C SER A 114 -9.27 -7.64 3.43
N THR A 115 -8.95 -8.75 4.12
CA THR A 115 -7.58 -9.17 4.38
C THR A 115 -7.36 -10.56 3.80
N ALA A 116 -6.32 -10.70 3.00
CA ALA A 116 -5.82 -11.99 2.53
C ALA A 116 -4.47 -12.31 3.19
N VAL A 117 -4.12 -13.58 3.19
CA VAL A 117 -2.82 -14.07 3.64
C VAL A 117 -2.10 -14.67 2.44
N VAL A 118 -0.89 -14.23 2.19
CA VAL A 118 -0.01 -14.84 1.21
C VAL A 118 1.07 -15.62 1.94
N ARG A 119 1.21 -16.88 1.55
CA ARG A 119 2.21 -17.81 2.07
C ARG A 119 3.31 -18.00 1.05
N VAL A 120 4.54 -17.80 1.48
CA VAL A 120 5.76 -18.06 0.72
C VAL A 120 6.45 -19.25 1.34
N GLU A 121 6.64 -20.31 0.56
CA GLU A 121 7.23 -21.57 1.00
C GLU A 121 8.41 -21.93 0.11
N SER A 122 9.46 -22.48 0.71
CA SER A 122 10.56 -23.12 -0.01
C SER A 122 10.97 -24.41 0.69
N PRO A 123 11.13 -25.54 -0.03
CA PRO A 123 11.63 -26.78 0.53
C PRO A 123 13.13 -26.74 0.83
N VAL A 124 13.86 -25.75 0.28
CA VAL A 124 15.29 -25.58 0.51
C VAL A 124 15.49 -25.17 1.97
N ARG A 125 16.42 -25.86 2.64
CA ARG A 125 16.75 -25.55 4.03
C ARG A 125 17.49 -24.22 4.12
N VAL A 126 17.12 -23.44 5.12
CA VAL A 126 17.79 -22.18 5.43
C VAL A 126 19.16 -22.48 6.01
N ASP A 127 20.21 -22.13 5.29
CA ASP A 127 21.62 -22.34 5.66
C ASP A 127 22.33 -21.02 6.02
N GLU A 128 21.67 -19.88 5.80
CA GLU A 128 22.21 -18.56 6.07
C GLU A 128 21.41 -17.84 7.17
N PRO A 129 22.07 -17.03 8.01
CA PRO A 129 21.40 -16.34 9.11
C PRO A 129 20.47 -15.23 8.66
N VAL A 130 20.58 -14.74 7.42
CA VAL A 130 19.75 -13.69 6.87
C VAL A 130 18.93 -14.23 5.69
N VAL A 131 17.61 -14.12 5.79
CA VAL A 131 16.70 -14.46 4.70
C VAL A 131 16.01 -13.18 4.21
N THR A 132 16.14 -12.90 2.92
CA THR A 132 15.47 -11.76 2.29
C THR A 132 14.42 -12.26 1.31
N VAL A 133 13.19 -11.75 1.46
CA VAL A 133 12.07 -12.10 0.59
C VAL A 133 11.53 -10.82 -0.06
N TYR A 134 11.53 -10.79 -1.39
CA TYR A 134 10.86 -9.77 -2.18
C TYR A 134 9.51 -10.31 -2.64
N LEU A 135 8.44 -9.93 -1.97
CA LEU A 135 7.09 -10.31 -2.34
C LEU A 135 6.51 -9.25 -3.28
N ARG A 136 6.02 -9.69 -4.41
CA ARG A 136 5.33 -8.88 -5.41
C ARG A 136 3.86 -9.26 -5.46
N ALA A 137 3.01 -8.27 -5.48
CA ALA A 137 1.55 -8.41 -5.61
C ALA A 137 1.03 -7.49 -6.72
N GLY A 138 0.06 -7.97 -7.48
CA GLY A 138 -0.54 -7.28 -8.62
C GLY A 138 -0.14 -7.91 -9.95
N CYS A 139 -1.04 -7.85 -10.94
CA CYS A 139 -0.82 -8.44 -12.27
C CYS A 139 -0.17 -7.41 -13.22
N GLU A 140 -0.79 -6.25 -13.40
CA GLU A 140 -0.30 -5.18 -14.28
C GLU A 140 0.60 -4.21 -13.52
N GLN A 141 0.11 -3.66 -12.43
CA GLN A 141 0.88 -2.81 -11.53
C GLN A 141 1.34 -3.62 -10.34
N LYS A 142 2.63 -3.95 -10.31
CA LYS A 142 3.22 -4.76 -9.24
C LYS A 142 3.72 -3.88 -8.11
N ILE A 143 3.22 -4.14 -6.91
CA ILE A 143 3.76 -3.58 -5.68
C ILE A 143 4.75 -4.57 -5.11
N THR A 144 5.96 -4.13 -4.81
CA THR A 144 7.00 -4.97 -4.22
C THR A 144 7.28 -4.54 -2.79
N ARG A 145 7.31 -5.51 -1.88
CA ARG A 145 7.78 -5.31 -0.51
C ARG A 145 8.91 -6.26 -0.17
N ARG A 146 9.96 -5.72 0.43
CA ARG A 146 11.10 -6.49 0.94
C ARG A 146 10.89 -6.80 2.41
N TYR A 147 11.03 -8.07 2.75
CA TYR A 147 11.10 -8.58 4.12
C TYR A 147 12.51 -9.10 4.37
N VAL A 148 13.11 -8.68 5.45
CA VAL A 148 14.41 -9.18 5.92
C VAL A 148 14.16 -9.86 7.25
N LEU A 149 14.50 -11.13 7.33
CA LEU A 149 14.29 -11.98 8.49
C LEU A 149 15.64 -12.53 8.95
N LEU A 150 15.79 -12.62 10.25
CA LEU A 150 16.93 -13.30 10.85
C LEU A 150 16.52 -14.74 11.18
N ALA A 151 17.33 -15.69 10.72
CA ALA A 151 17.12 -17.09 11.04
C ALA A 151 17.62 -17.36 12.46
N GLU A 152 16.77 -17.98 13.26
CA GLU A 152 17.11 -18.41 14.61
C GLU A 152 17.67 -19.85 14.57
N PRO A 153 18.58 -20.20 15.46
CA PRO A 153 19.00 -21.58 15.61
C PRO A 153 17.79 -22.45 16.00
N ALA A 154 17.68 -23.64 15.42
CA ALA A 154 16.67 -24.58 15.86
C ALA A 154 16.95 -24.95 17.33
N ALA A 155 15.95 -24.85 18.20
CA ALA A 155 16.07 -25.32 19.58
C ALA A 155 16.26 -26.82 19.57
N GLU A 156 17.30 -27.31 20.28
CA GLU A 156 17.54 -28.73 20.52
C GLU A 156 16.52 -29.28 21.51
#